data_8f9334d357810b67df83868ed8f9b5ef
#
_entry.id   8f9334d357810b67df83868ed8f9b5ef
#
_cell.length_a   1.000
_cell.length_b   1.000
_cell.length_c   1.000
_cell.angle_alpha   90.00
_cell.angle_beta   90.00
_cell.angle_gamma   90.00
#
_symmetry.space_group_name_H-M   'P 1'
#
loop_
_entity.id
_entity.type
_entity.pdbx_description
1 polymer ?
#
loop_
_entity_poly.entity_id
_entity_poly.type
_entity_poly.pdbx_seq_one_letter_code
_entity_poly.pdbx_strand_id
1 'polypeptide(L)'
;MFGLDAFHLARIQFAFTVSFHIIFPAITIGLASYLAVLEGLWVKTKNPVWRSLYHFWSKIFAVNFGMGVVSGLVMAYQFGTNWSGFSQFAGSITGPLLTYEVLTAFFLEAGFLGVMLFGWNKVGPGLHFFSTCMVALGTLISTFWILASNSWMHTPQGFEIHNGQVVPVDWVAVIFNPSFPYRLLHMSIAAFLSSAFFVGASAAWHLLRGNDTPAIRRMFSMALWMALIVAPIQAMIGDMHGLNTLKHQPAKIAAIEGHWENPPGEATPLTLFGIPDMDEERTKYALEVPKLGSIILTHSLDKQVPALKEFPKEDRPNSTIVFWSFRIMVAMGLLMILLGVISVWLRYKNRLYTSRPFHHFALWMGPAGLIAILAGWVTTEVGRQPWVVYGLQRTRDAVSGHGDLQMSLSLIAFIVVYTSVFGVGYSYMVRLIKKGPQPLDDMPSSTDGRPARPLSAAGESLDSTEEKA
;
A
#
# COMPACT_ATOMS: atom_id res chain seq x y z
N MET A 1 -3.99 -30.45 9.79
CA MET A 1 -3.49 -30.26 8.42
C MET A 1 -2.23 -29.40 8.51
N PHE A 2 -1.19 -29.63 7.73
CA PHE A 2 0.12 -28.94 7.79
C PHE A 2 0.92 -29.06 9.11
N GLY A 3 0.50 -29.80 10.13
CA GLY A 3 1.17 -29.90 11.43
C GLY A 3 1.22 -28.59 12.23
N LEU A 4 0.39 -27.59 11.84
CA LEU A 4 0.29 -26.28 12.47
C LEU A 4 -0.94 -26.22 13.35
N ASP A 5 -0.82 -25.53 14.48
CA ASP A 5 -1.95 -25.25 15.39
C ASP A 5 -2.82 -24.09 14.86
N ALA A 6 -4.00 -23.90 15.45
CA ALA A 6 -4.95 -22.87 15.06
C ALA A 6 -4.37 -21.45 15.13
N PHE A 7 -3.46 -21.20 16.07
CA PHE A 7 -2.78 -19.91 16.22
C PHE A 7 -1.92 -19.57 15.01
N HIS A 8 -1.08 -20.50 14.56
CA HIS A 8 -0.25 -20.28 13.38
C HIS A 8 -1.08 -20.18 12.10
N LEU A 9 -2.15 -20.99 11.98
CA LEU A 9 -3.07 -20.91 10.85
C LEU A 9 -3.82 -19.57 10.77
N ALA A 10 -4.26 -19.02 11.91
CA ALA A 10 -4.88 -17.69 11.98
C ALA A 10 -3.92 -16.58 11.55
N ARG A 11 -2.64 -16.66 11.96
CA ARG A 11 -1.59 -15.72 11.53
C ARG A 11 -1.32 -15.80 10.03
N ILE A 12 -1.22 -17.01 9.47
CA ILE A 12 -1.02 -17.22 8.03
C ILE A 12 -2.21 -16.67 7.25
N GLN A 13 -3.43 -16.95 7.69
CA GLN A 13 -4.64 -16.44 7.05
C GLN A 13 -4.69 -14.91 7.07
N PHE A 14 -4.36 -14.30 8.20
CA PHE A 14 -4.30 -12.84 8.31
C PHE A 14 -3.21 -12.25 7.41
N ALA A 15 -2.00 -12.82 7.43
CA ALA A 15 -0.90 -12.39 6.56
C ALA A 15 -1.27 -12.49 5.07
N PHE A 16 -1.97 -13.55 4.66
CA PHE A 16 -2.46 -13.73 3.30
C PHE A 16 -3.48 -12.65 2.93
N THR A 17 -4.52 -12.47 3.74
CA THR A 17 -5.61 -11.53 3.42
C THR A 17 -5.18 -10.07 3.48
N VAL A 18 -4.35 -9.69 4.45
CA VAL A 18 -3.83 -8.31 4.55
C VAL A 18 -2.88 -7.99 3.42
N SER A 19 -2.03 -8.94 3.01
CA SER A 19 -1.12 -8.76 1.87
C SER A 19 -1.88 -8.54 0.57
N PHE A 20 -2.95 -9.31 0.35
CA PHE A 20 -3.86 -9.08 -0.78
C PHE A 20 -4.55 -7.72 -0.69
N HIS A 21 -5.11 -7.40 0.47
CA HIS A 21 -5.85 -6.15 0.63
C HIS A 21 -4.99 -4.91 0.39
N ILE A 22 -3.78 -4.85 0.96
CA ILE A 22 -2.89 -3.67 0.87
C ILE A 22 -2.56 -3.28 -0.58
N ILE A 23 -2.51 -4.23 -1.50
CA ILE A 23 -2.22 -3.98 -2.92
C ILE A 23 -3.24 -3.02 -3.53
N PHE A 24 -4.53 -3.18 -3.23
CA PHE A 24 -5.60 -2.38 -3.83
C PHE A 24 -5.61 -0.92 -3.34
N PRO A 25 -5.63 -0.61 -2.03
CA PRO A 25 -5.50 0.75 -1.55
C PRO A 25 -4.23 1.44 -2.03
N ALA A 26 -3.10 0.74 -2.06
CA ALA A 26 -1.84 1.31 -2.54
C ALA A 26 -1.94 1.84 -3.98
N ILE A 27 -2.64 1.11 -4.87
CA ILE A 27 -2.89 1.57 -6.23
C ILE A 27 -4.04 2.60 -6.26
N THR A 28 -5.12 2.40 -5.50
CA THR A 28 -6.31 3.26 -5.50
C THR A 28 -5.98 4.68 -5.08
N ILE A 29 -5.23 4.87 -3.99
CA ILE A 29 -4.83 6.18 -3.44
C ILE A 29 -4.08 6.99 -4.51
N GLY A 30 -3.06 6.40 -5.12
CA GLY A 30 -2.28 7.08 -6.12
C GLY A 30 -3.04 7.31 -7.43
N LEU A 31 -3.84 6.34 -7.90
CA LEU A 31 -4.63 6.50 -9.13
C LEU A 31 -5.76 7.53 -8.96
N ALA A 32 -6.44 7.61 -7.81
CA ALA A 32 -7.46 8.63 -7.56
C ALA A 32 -6.86 10.03 -7.68
N SER A 33 -5.72 10.27 -7.04
CA SER A 33 -4.99 11.53 -7.12
C SER A 33 -4.47 11.80 -8.54
N TYR A 34 -3.99 10.78 -9.24
CA TYR A 34 -3.56 10.89 -10.63
C TYR A 34 -4.72 11.27 -11.56
N LEU A 35 -5.90 10.68 -11.38
CA LEU A 35 -7.12 11.04 -12.12
C LEU A 35 -7.53 12.49 -11.87
N ALA A 36 -7.46 12.97 -10.63
CA ALA A 36 -7.72 14.37 -10.32
C ALA A 36 -6.74 15.30 -11.04
N VAL A 37 -5.45 14.95 -11.11
CA VAL A 37 -4.44 15.70 -11.87
C VAL A 37 -4.74 15.69 -13.37
N LEU A 38 -5.06 14.54 -13.96
CA LEU A 38 -5.37 14.41 -15.39
C LEU A 38 -6.60 15.24 -15.77
N GLU A 39 -7.66 15.17 -14.96
CA GLU A 39 -8.88 15.92 -15.20
C GLU A 39 -8.66 17.42 -15.01
N GLY A 40 -7.95 17.83 -13.95
CA GLY A 40 -7.57 19.24 -13.74
C GLY A 40 -6.77 19.82 -14.91
N LEU A 41 -5.82 19.05 -15.46
CA LEU A 41 -5.07 19.42 -16.66
C LEU A 41 -5.99 19.53 -17.89
N TRP A 42 -6.96 18.63 -18.06
CA TRP A 42 -7.95 18.73 -19.12
C TRP A 42 -8.86 19.95 -18.95
N VAL A 43 -9.37 20.18 -17.75
CA VAL A 43 -10.23 21.35 -17.48
C VAL A 43 -9.50 22.65 -17.79
N LYS A 44 -8.22 22.75 -17.46
CA LYS A 44 -7.38 23.94 -17.68
C LYS A 44 -6.97 24.11 -19.14
N THR A 45 -6.53 23.04 -19.80
CA THR A 45 -5.89 23.12 -21.12
C THR A 45 -6.79 22.73 -22.27
N LYS A 46 -7.90 22.05 -22.01
CA LYS A 46 -8.81 21.43 -23.00
C LYS A 46 -8.11 20.46 -23.96
N ASN A 47 -6.88 20.04 -23.66
CA ASN A 47 -6.12 19.13 -24.49
C ASN A 47 -6.72 17.71 -24.43
N PRO A 48 -7.11 17.12 -25.57
CA PRO A 48 -7.79 15.83 -25.64
C PRO A 48 -6.96 14.66 -25.08
N VAL A 49 -5.63 14.78 -25.06
CA VAL A 49 -4.74 13.75 -24.51
C VAL A 49 -5.03 13.49 -23.02
N TRP A 50 -5.27 14.54 -22.23
CA TRP A 50 -5.57 14.39 -20.80
C TRP A 50 -6.91 13.70 -20.57
N ARG A 51 -7.92 14.02 -21.40
CA ARG A 51 -9.23 13.36 -21.36
C ARG A 51 -9.12 11.88 -21.72
N SER A 52 -8.37 11.53 -22.77
CA SER A 52 -8.11 10.13 -23.16
C SER A 52 -7.46 9.34 -22.03
N LEU A 53 -6.42 9.90 -21.39
CA LEU A 53 -5.75 9.29 -20.25
C LEU A 53 -6.70 9.13 -19.04
N TYR A 54 -7.53 10.14 -18.75
CA TYR A 54 -8.51 10.05 -17.68
C TYR A 54 -9.47 8.89 -17.89
N HIS A 55 -10.09 8.78 -19.06
CA HIS A 55 -11.03 7.68 -19.36
C HIS A 55 -10.37 6.31 -19.39
N PHE A 56 -9.12 6.24 -19.76
CA PHE A 56 -8.35 4.99 -19.70
C PHE A 56 -8.13 4.55 -18.25
N TRP A 57 -7.59 5.43 -17.42
CA TRP A 57 -7.24 5.11 -16.04
C TRP A 57 -8.44 5.01 -15.11
N SER A 58 -9.54 5.73 -15.39
CA SER A 58 -10.77 5.64 -14.58
C SER A 58 -11.40 4.24 -14.61
N LYS A 59 -11.32 3.52 -15.74
CA LYS A 59 -11.78 2.13 -15.86
C LYS A 59 -10.93 1.17 -15.01
N ILE A 60 -9.63 1.35 -15.03
CA ILE A 60 -8.68 0.55 -14.24
C ILE A 60 -8.87 0.86 -12.74
N PHE A 61 -9.03 2.13 -12.41
CA PHE A 61 -9.35 2.58 -11.05
C PHE A 61 -10.63 1.93 -10.53
N ALA A 62 -11.72 1.93 -11.30
CA ALA A 62 -13.00 1.35 -10.88
C ALA A 62 -12.88 -0.14 -10.53
N VAL A 63 -12.16 -0.93 -11.33
CA VAL A 63 -11.92 -2.35 -11.06
C VAL A 63 -11.09 -2.52 -9.78
N ASN A 64 -9.99 -1.77 -9.67
CA ASN A 64 -9.11 -1.85 -8.52
C ASN A 64 -9.80 -1.40 -7.22
N PHE A 65 -10.58 -0.33 -7.28
CA PHE A 65 -11.38 0.18 -6.16
C PHE A 65 -12.38 -0.87 -5.68
N GLY A 66 -13.15 -1.48 -6.60
CA GLY A 66 -14.12 -2.52 -6.26
C GLY A 66 -13.46 -3.74 -5.59
N MET A 67 -12.31 -4.18 -6.07
CA MET A 67 -11.53 -5.24 -5.43
C MET A 67 -11.03 -4.82 -4.04
N GLY A 68 -10.63 -3.58 -3.87
CA GLY A 68 -10.22 -3.00 -2.58
C GLY A 68 -11.34 -3.03 -1.54
N VAL A 69 -12.54 -2.59 -1.92
CA VAL A 69 -13.73 -2.60 -1.04
C VAL A 69 -14.06 -4.01 -0.59
N VAL A 70 -14.12 -4.98 -1.51
CA VAL A 70 -14.44 -6.38 -1.18
C VAL A 70 -13.40 -6.97 -0.22
N SER A 71 -12.12 -6.78 -0.49
CA SER A 71 -11.05 -7.29 0.38
C SER A 71 -11.02 -6.58 1.74
N GLY A 72 -11.38 -5.30 1.81
CA GLY A 72 -11.47 -4.52 3.06
C GLY A 72 -12.58 -5.00 3.98
N LEU A 73 -13.75 -5.32 3.43
CA LEU A 73 -14.85 -5.91 4.20
C LEU A 73 -14.44 -7.23 4.85
N VAL A 74 -13.72 -8.07 4.11
CA VAL A 74 -13.19 -9.33 4.64
C VAL A 74 -12.21 -9.10 5.78
N MET A 75 -11.33 -8.10 5.66
CA MET A 75 -10.39 -7.72 6.73
C MET A 75 -11.11 -7.28 8.00
N ALA A 76 -12.13 -6.42 7.88
CA ALA A 76 -12.93 -5.98 9.01
C ALA A 76 -13.60 -7.16 9.73
N TYR A 77 -14.10 -8.15 8.99
CA TYR A 77 -14.69 -9.37 9.56
C TYR A 77 -13.70 -10.20 10.37
N GLN A 78 -12.43 -10.29 9.93
CA GLN A 78 -11.41 -11.09 10.62
C GLN A 78 -11.08 -10.58 12.02
N PHE A 79 -11.22 -9.29 12.29
CA PHE A 79 -11.01 -8.75 13.63
C PHE A 79 -11.99 -9.34 14.66
N GLY A 80 -13.25 -9.58 14.27
CA GLY A 80 -14.25 -10.21 15.15
C GLY A 80 -14.19 -11.74 15.15
N THR A 81 -13.89 -12.37 14.02
CA THR A 81 -13.91 -13.83 13.87
C THR A 81 -12.62 -14.51 14.34
N ASN A 82 -11.48 -14.09 13.84
CA ASN A 82 -10.20 -14.76 14.11
C ASN A 82 -9.40 -14.12 15.25
N TRP A 83 -9.69 -12.85 15.57
CA TRP A 83 -8.94 -12.04 16.52
C TRP A 83 -9.85 -11.42 17.58
N SER A 84 -10.81 -12.20 18.11
CA SER A 84 -11.78 -11.72 19.09
C SER A 84 -11.13 -11.22 20.39
N GLY A 85 -10.04 -11.83 20.85
CA GLY A 85 -9.28 -11.35 21.99
C GLY A 85 -8.70 -9.94 21.78
N PHE A 86 -8.22 -9.63 20.57
CA PHE A 86 -7.82 -8.27 20.20
C PHE A 86 -9.01 -7.30 20.23
N SER A 87 -10.14 -7.70 19.61
CA SER A 87 -11.34 -6.86 19.56
C SER A 87 -11.92 -6.60 20.95
N GLN A 88 -11.86 -7.56 21.87
CA GLN A 88 -12.27 -7.38 23.24
C GLN A 88 -11.34 -6.44 24.01
N PHE A 89 -10.03 -6.55 23.82
CA PHE A 89 -9.03 -5.75 24.53
C PHE A 89 -8.99 -4.30 24.00
N ALA A 90 -8.83 -4.11 22.69
CA ALA A 90 -8.55 -2.83 22.04
C ALA A 90 -9.73 -2.24 21.25
N GLY A 91 -10.89 -2.91 21.22
CA GLY A 91 -12.03 -2.52 20.38
C GLY A 91 -12.64 -1.17 20.73
N SER A 92 -12.53 -0.71 21.96
CA SER A 92 -12.98 0.64 22.38
C SER A 92 -12.19 1.77 21.73
N ILE A 93 -10.98 1.51 21.23
CA ILE A 93 -10.15 2.47 20.49
C ILE A 93 -10.20 2.17 18.99
N THR A 94 -9.89 0.95 18.60
CA THR A 94 -9.80 0.60 17.16
C THR A 94 -11.16 0.60 16.47
N GLY A 95 -12.23 0.22 17.16
CA GLY A 95 -13.60 0.22 16.65
C GLY A 95 -14.08 1.59 16.18
N PRO A 96 -14.05 2.64 17.02
CA PRO A 96 -14.38 4.00 16.61
C PRO A 96 -13.52 4.51 15.45
N LEU A 97 -12.19 4.27 15.45
CA LEU A 97 -11.31 4.72 14.37
C LEU A 97 -11.69 4.09 13.02
N LEU A 98 -11.97 2.77 13.00
CA LEU A 98 -12.43 2.07 11.79
C LEU A 98 -13.86 2.51 11.39
N THR A 99 -14.72 2.84 12.35
CA THR A 99 -16.06 3.37 12.07
C THR A 99 -15.98 4.75 11.44
N TYR A 100 -15.11 5.63 11.93
CA TYR A 100 -14.89 6.95 11.31
C TYR A 100 -14.30 6.84 9.90
N GLU A 101 -13.47 5.83 9.64
CA GLU A 101 -13.03 5.54 8.26
C GLU A 101 -14.22 5.31 7.34
N VAL A 102 -15.15 4.42 7.71
CA VAL A 102 -16.34 4.15 6.90
C VAL A 102 -17.21 5.40 6.74
N LEU A 103 -17.48 6.12 7.83
CA LEU A 103 -18.40 7.28 7.81
C LEU A 103 -17.84 8.48 7.04
N THR A 104 -16.54 8.77 7.14
CA THR A 104 -15.96 10.00 6.58
C THR A 104 -15.25 9.79 5.26
N ALA A 105 -14.76 8.57 4.97
CA ALA A 105 -14.03 8.25 3.77
C ALA A 105 -14.89 7.43 2.79
N PHE A 106 -15.32 6.24 3.18
CA PHE A 106 -16.04 5.35 2.26
C PHE A 106 -17.37 5.96 1.78
N PHE A 107 -18.16 6.62 2.64
CA PHE A 107 -19.37 7.29 2.19
C PHE A 107 -19.08 8.50 1.30
N LEU A 108 -17.99 9.23 1.53
CA LEU A 108 -17.55 10.30 0.64
C LEU A 108 -17.20 9.75 -0.75
N GLU A 109 -16.37 8.69 -0.78
CA GLU A 109 -16.00 8.01 -2.02
C GLU A 109 -17.24 7.48 -2.76
N ALA A 110 -18.08 6.70 -2.10
CA ALA A 110 -19.27 6.09 -2.70
C ALA A 110 -20.25 7.15 -3.23
N GLY A 111 -20.42 8.27 -2.53
CA GLY A 111 -21.29 9.37 -2.95
C GLY A 111 -20.84 10.04 -4.25
N PHE A 112 -19.55 10.23 -4.43
CA PHE A 112 -19.01 10.92 -5.62
C PHE A 112 -18.51 9.96 -6.72
N LEU A 113 -18.28 8.69 -6.42
CA LEU A 113 -17.78 7.69 -7.38
C LEU A 113 -18.71 7.53 -8.59
N GLY A 114 -20.04 7.55 -8.36
CA GLY A 114 -21.03 7.45 -9.43
C GLY A 114 -20.92 8.61 -10.42
N VAL A 115 -20.73 9.84 -9.93
CA VAL A 115 -20.52 11.02 -10.79
C VAL A 115 -19.18 10.93 -11.50
N MET A 116 -18.12 10.56 -10.80
CA MET A 116 -16.77 10.40 -11.35
C MET A 116 -16.71 9.38 -12.49
N LEU A 117 -17.41 8.26 -12.37
CA LEU A 117 -17.34 7.19 -13.38
C LEU A 117 -18.35 7.36 -14.51
N PHE A 118 -19.55 7.89 -14.23
CA PHE A 118 -20.67 7.90 -15.15
C PHE A 118 -21.24 9.30 -15.43
N GLY A 119 -20.70 10.33 -14.80
CA GLY A 119 -21.21 11.71 -14.85
C GLY A 119 -20.65 12.54 -16.00
N TRP A 120 -19.64 12.08 -16.75
CA TRP A 120 -18.88 12.88 -17.70
C TRP A 120 -19.72 13.73 -18.67
N ASN A 121 -20.79 13.15 -19.19
CA ASN A 121 -21.71 13.82 -20.12
C ASN A 121 -23.05 14.25 -19.45
N LYS A 122 -23.18 14.07 -18.12
CA LYS A 122 -24.44 14.34 -17.40
C LYS A 122 -24.35 15.55 -16.50
N VAL A 123 -23.13 15.94 -16.11
CA VAL A 123 -22.87 17.09 -15.25
C VAL A 123 -21.83 18.01 -15.89
N GLY A 124 -21.80 19.27 -15.45
CA GLY A 124 -20.80 20.21 -15.93
C GLY A 124 -19.37 19.82 -15.53
N PRO A 125 -18.34 20.27 -16.29
CA PRO A 125 -16.94 19.88 -16.04
C PRO A 125 -16.44 20.23 -14.63
N GLY A 126 -16.93 21.32 -14.04
CA GLY A 126 -16.54 21.73 -12.68
C GLY A 126 -17.06 20.77 -11.62
N LEU A 127 -18.32 20.32 -11.70
CA LEU A 127 -18.90 19.38 -10.77
C LEU A 127 -18.28 17.99 -10.94
N HIS A 128 -17.96 17.58 -12.17
CA HIS A 128 -17.29 16.32 -12.44
C HIS A 128 -15.89 16.32 -11.83
N PHE A 129 -15.09 17.36 -12.07
CA PHE A 129 -13.78 17.52 -11.48
C PHE A 129 -13.80 17.57 -9.94
N PHE A 130 -14.78 18.31 -9.37
CA PHE A 130 -14.99 18.32 -7.93
C PHE A 130 -15.24 16.90 -7.40
N SER A 131 -16.08 16.11 -8.09
CA SER A 131 -16.36 14.72 -7.68
C SER A 131 -15.11 13.83 -7.71
N THR A 132 -14.26 13.98 -8.72
CA THR A 132 -12.98 13.27 -8.80
C THR A 132 -12.04 13.67 -7.65
N CYS A 133 -12.00 14.97 -7.30
CA CYS A 133 -11.23 15.44 -6.15
C CYS A 133 -11.77 14.89 -4.82
N MET A 134 -13.10 14.77 -4.67
CA MET A 134 -13.70 14.21 -3.46
C MET A 134 -13.41 12.72 -3.29
N VAL A 135 -13.42 11.96 -4.38
CA VAL A 135 -12.97 10.55 -4.35
C VAL A 135 -11.49 10.47 -3.95
N ALA A 136 -10.62 11.29 -4.55
CA ALA A 136 -9.20 11.32 -4.17
C ALA A 136 -8.99 11.71 -2.70
N LEU A 137 -9.74 12.69 -2.20
CA LEU A 137 -9.71 13.09 -0.79
C LEU A 137 -10.21 11.96 0.12
N GLY A 138 -11.27 11.25 -0.27
CA GLY A 138 -11.79 10.09 0.46
C GLY A 138 -10.73 9.03 0.67
N THR A 139 -9.96 8.67 -0.37
CA THR A 139 -8.86 7.69 -0.25
C THR A 139 -7.78 8.13 0.75
N LEU A 140 -7.48 9.43 0.83
CA LEU A 140 -6.51 9.97 1.80
C LEU A 140 -7.07 9.99 3.22
N ILE A 141 -8.36 10.30 3.39
CA ILE A 141 -9.05 10.24 4.69
C ILE A 141 -9.12 8.79 5.19
N SER A 142 -9.41 7.82 4.31
CA SER A 142 -9.34 6.39 4.65
C SER A 142 -7.95 6.01 5.14
N THR A 143 -6.90 6.40 4.41
CA THR A 143 -5.50 6.20 4.82
C THR A 143 -5.22 6.80 6.21
N PHE A 144 -5.72 8.00 6.48
CA PHE A 144 -5.57 8.66 7.77
C PHE A 144 -6.12 7.81 8.93
N TRP A 145 -7.37 7.36 8.84
CA TRP A 145 -8.01 6.59 9.91
C TRP A 145 -7.41 5.21 10.11
N ILE A 146 -7.13 4.50 9.04
CA ILE A 146 -6.50 3.17 9.10
C ILE A 146 -5.11 3.27 9.74
N LEU A 147 -4.32 4.29 9.37
CA LEU A 147 -2.99 4.47 9.95
C LEU A 147 -3.02 5.06 11.35
N ALA A 148 -4.05 5.82 11.73
CA ALA A 148 -4.26 6.21 13.12
C ALA A 148 -4.47 4.97 14.01
N SER A 149 -5.33 4.04 13.57
CA SER A 149 -5.55 2.76 14.26
C SER A 149 -4.27 1.91 14.32
N ASN A 150 -3.59 1.70 13.20
CA ASN A 150 -2.37 0.90 13.14
C ASN A 150 -1.23 1.51 13.96
N SER A 151 -1.00 2.82 13.85
CA SER A 151 0.07 3.50 14.59
C SER A 151 -0.13 3.46 16.09
N TRP A 152 -1.39 3.54 16.55
CA TRP A 152 -1.71 3.39 17.97
C TRP A 152 -1.30 2.01 18.49
N MET A 153 -1.47 0.95 17.72
CA MET A 153 -1.02 -0.40 18.12
C MET A 153 0.51 -0.49 18.28
N HIS A 154 1.27 0.39 17.65
CA HIS A 154 2.73 0.45 17.75
C HIS A 154 3.23 1.36 18.87
N THR A 155 2.56 2.47 19.13
CA THR A 155 2.89 3.46 20.17
C THR A 155 1.62 3.89 20.91
N PRO A 156 1.03 2.97 21.70
CA PRO A 156 -0.24 3.22 22.35
C PRO A 156 -0.13 4.36 23.38
N GLN A 157 -1.03 5.34 23.26
CA GLN A 157 -1.17 6.50 24.16
C GLN A 157 -2.63 6.90 24.29
N GLY A 158 -2.94 7.78 25.26
CA GLY A 158 -4.27 8.36 25.43
C GLY A 158 -5.32 7.37 25.95
N PHE A 159 -4.93 6.37 26.71
CA PHE A 159 -5.81 5.32 27.24
C PHE A 159 -5.55 5.02 28.73
N GLU A 160 -6.53 4.37 29.34
CA GLU A 160 -6.40 3.68 30.62
C GLU A 160 -6.87 2.23 30.47
N ILE A 161 -6.51 1.38 31.45
CA ILE A 161 -6.96 -0.01 31.47
C ILE A 161 -8.00 -0.17 32.57
N HIS A 162 -9.24 -0.51 32.18
CA HIS A 162 -10.34 -0.80 33.09
C HIS A 162 -10.86 -2.23 32.85
N ASN A 163 -10.89 -3.04 33.90
CA ASN A 163 -11.37 -4.44 33.83
C ASN A 163 -10.71 -5.28 32.74
N GLY A 164 -9.41 -5.07 32.49
CA GLY A 164 -8.67 -5.81 31.46
C GLY A 164 -8.92 -5.34 30.01
N GLN A 165 -9.59 -4.21 29.81
CA GLN A 165 -9.85 -3.60 28.52
C GLN A 165 -9.23 -2.19 28.45
N VAL A 166 -8.79 -1.79 27.28
CA VAL A 166 -8.30 -0.44 27.02
C VAL A 166 -9.50 0.50 26.87
N VAL A 167 -9.47 1.64 27.56
CA VAL A 167 -10.50 2.67 27.46
C VAL A 167 -9.85 4.00 27.04
N PRO A 168 -10.33 4.66 25.99
CA PRO A 168 -9.76 5.93 25.54
C PRO A 168 -10.09 7.05 26.56
N VAL A 169 -9.07 7.83 26.93
CA VAL A 169 -9.21 9.01 27.81
C VAL A 169 -8.79 10.31 27.09
N ASP A 170 -7.95 10.21 26.07
CA ASP A 170 -7.54 11.34 25.25
C ASP A 170 -7.46 10.93 23.76
N TRP A 171 -8.49 11.27 23.01
CA TRP A 171 -8.56 10.95 21.58
C TRP A 171 -7.50 11.65 20.73
N VAL A 172 -7.03 12.83 21.13
CA VAL A 172 -5.97 13.52 20.40
C VAL A 172 -4.66 12.74 20.55
N ALA A 173 -4.33 12.29 21.75
CA ALA A 173 -3.17 11.44 21.98
C ALA A 173 -3.29 10.05 21.32
N VAL A 174 -4.51 9.47 21.26
CA VAL A 174 -4.77 8.22 20.54
C VAL A 174 -4.47 8.37 19.06
N ILE A 175 -5.03 9.39 18.39
CA ILE A 175 -4.92 9.59 16.94
C ILE A 175 -3.53 10.06 16.57
N PHE A 176 -3.03 11.12 17.24
CA PHE A 176 -1.74 11.71 16.95
C PHE A 176 -0.61 11.14 17.83
N ASN A 177 -0.61 9.83 18.01
CA ASN A 177 0.44 9.12 18.72
C ASN A 177 1.82 9.32 18.05
N PRO A 178 2.95 9.06 18.76
CA PRO A 178 4.29 9.40 18.29
C PRO A 178 4.71 8.79 16.93
N SER A 179 4.14 7.67 16.53
CA SER A 179 4.48 7.03 15.25
C SER A 179 3.54 7.41 14.10
N PHE A 180 2.39 8.02 14.39
CA PHE A 180 1.35 8.31 13.40
C PHE A 180 1.83 9.20 12.23
N PRO A 181 2.46 10.38 12.44
CA PRO A 181 2.83 11.25 11.33
C PRO A 181 3.83 10.58 10.36
N TYR A 182 4.78 9.82 10.89
CA TYR A 182 5.78 9.11 10.08
C TYR A 182 5.12 7.99 9.25
N ARG A 183 4.22 7.23 9.84
CA ARG A 183 3.49 6.15 9.14
C ARG A 183 2.55 6.70 8.09
N LEU A 184 1.82 7.76 8.40
CA LEU A 184 0.90 8.40 7.46
C LEU A 184 1.64 8.92 6.23
N LEU A 185 2.71 9.68 6.43
CA LEU A 185 3.50 10.24 5.32
C LEU A 185 4.18 9.13 4.51
N HIS A 186 4.84 8.19 5.19
CA HIS A 186 5.58 7.11 4.53
C HIS A 186 4.66 6.24 3.67
N MET A 187 3.51 5.82 4.19
CA MET A 187 2.57 4.98 3.45
C MET A 187 1.85 5.73 2.32
N SER A 188 1.44 6.99 2.55
CA SER A 188 0.77 7.79 1.51
C SER A 188 1.69 8.03 0.31
N ILE A 189 2.94 8.38 0.55
CA ILE A 189 3.92 8.60 -0.52
C ILE A 189 4.30 7.28 -1.21
N ALA A 190 4.40 6.18 -0.45
CA ALA A 190 4.60 4.85 -1.03
C ALA A 190 3.45 4.44 -1.97
N ALA A 191 2.21 4.78 -1.65
CA ALA A 191 1.05 4.53 -2.51
C ALA A 191 1.13 5.35 -3.81
N PHE A 192 1.51 6.64 -3.74
CA PHE A 192 1.74 7.46 -4.93
C PHE A 192 2.84 6.89 -5.82
N LEU A 193 3.97 6.46 -5.23
CA LEU A 193 5.06 5.83 -5.99
C LEU A 193 4.59 4.50 -6.62
N SER A 194 3.88 3.66 -5.89
CA SER A 194 3.37 2.38 -6.43
C SER A 194 2.49 2.60 -7.65
N SER A 195 1.59 3.59 -7.60
CA SER A 195 0.75 3.96 -8.73
C SER A 195 1.57 4.56 -9.88
N ALA A 196 2.56 5.39 -9.59
CA ALA A 196 3.44 5.96 -10.61
C ALA A 196 4.22 4.87 -11.35
N PHE A 197 4.78 3.89 -10.64
CA PHE A 197 5.49 2.77 -11.25
C PHE A 197 4.56 1.85 -12.04
N PHE A 198 3.34 1.64 -11.56
CA PHE A 198 2.31 0.91 -12.30
C PHE A 198 1.92 1.61 -13.62
N VAL A 199 1.73 2.93 -13.59
CA VAL A 199 1.48 3.78 -14.77
C VAL A 199 2.68 3.77 -15.71
N GLY A 200 3.89 3.92 -15.17
CA GLY A 200 5.15 3.93 -15.94
C GLY A 200 5.42 2.62 -16.65
N ALA A 201 5.21 1.49 -15.97
CA ALA A 201 5.36 0.16 -16.57
C ALA A 201 4.33 -0.10 -17.68
N SER A 202 3.08 0.34 -17.49
CA SER A 202 2.04 0.29 -18.52
C SER A 202 2.48 1.07 -19.78
N ALA A 203 3.02 2.28 -19.61
CA ALA A 203 3.55 3.07 -20.72
C ALA A 203 4.76 2.41 -21.38
N ALA A 204 5.70 1.88 -20.60
CA ALA A 204 6.88 1.19 -21.11
C ALA A 204 6.51 -0.04 -21.93
N TRP A 205 5.49 -0.79 -21.51
CA TRP A 205 4.97 -1.94 -22.25
C TRP A 205 4.45 -1.53 -23.64
N HIS A 206 3.73 -0.40 -23.75
CA HIS A 206 3.24 0.13 -25.01
C HIS A 206 4.39 0.62 -25.92
N LEU A 207 5.37 1.35 -25.36
CA LEU A 207 6.55 1.82 -26.11
C LEU A 207 7.36 0.64 -26.66
N LEU A 208 7.54 -0.45 -25.91
CA LEU A 208 8.23 -1.66 -26.38
C LEU A 208 7.52 -2.33 -27.56
N ARG A 209 6.21 -2.15 -27.68
CA ARG A 209 5.38 -2.66 -28.79
C ARG A 209 5.23 -1.68 -29.95
N GLY A 210 5.92 -0.56 -29.90
CA GLY A 210 5.87 0.45 -30.96
C GLY A 210 4.65 1.36 -30.90
N ASN A 211 3.84 1.28 -29.85
CA ASN A 211 2.71 2.20 -29.63
C ASN A 211 3.23 3.49 -28.96
N ASP A 212 3.73 4.41 -29.76
CA ASP A 212 4.35 5.67 -29.33
C ASP A 212 3.41 6.85 -29.60
N THR A 213 2.33 6.94 -28.84
CA THR A 213 1.35 8.04 -28.92
C THR A 213 1.67 9.17 -27.93
N PRO A 214 1.15 10.39 -28.13
CA PRO A 214 1.29 11.48 -27.17
C PRO A 214 0.77 11.11 -25.76
N ALA A 215 -0.28 10.31 -25.66
CA ALA A 215 -0.82 9.84 -24.39
C ALA A 215 0.18 8.92 -23.67
N ILE A 216 0.76 7.95 -24.36
CA ILE A 216 1.77 7.03 -23.81
C ILE A 216 3.01 7.80 -23.34
N ARG A 217 3.53 8.74 -24.16
CA ARG A 217 4.67 9.59 -23.77
C ARG A 217 4.37 10.43 -22.53
N ARG A 218 3.17 10.99 -22.41
CA ARG A 218 2.77 11.81 -21.25
C ARG A 218 2.74 11.00 -19.98
N MET A 219 2.05 9.84 -19.98
CA MET A 219 1.97 9.01 -18.77
C MET A 219 3.34 8.44 -18.38
N PHE A 220 4.20 8.04 -19.35
CA PHE A 220 5.57 7.62 -19.06
C PHE A 220 6.39 8.74 -18.43
N SER A 221 6.33 9.94 -19.02
CA SER A 221 7.04 11.11 -18.51
C SER A 221 6.60 11.49 -17.09
N MET A 222 5.29 11.49 -16.79
CA MET A 222 4.77 11.84 -15.47
C MET A 222 5.24 10.83 -14.42
N ALA A 223 5.18 9.52 -14.71
CA ALA A 223 5.66 8.46 -13.84
C ALA A 223 7.16 8.61 -13.50
N LEU A 224 7.98 8.95 -14.49
CA LEU A 224 9.42 9.13 -14.29
C LEU A 224 9.78 10.38 -13.49
N TRP A 225 9.02 11.46 -13.63
CA TRP A 225 9.18 12.64 -12.76
C TRP A 225 8.80 12.32 -11.30
N MET A 226 7.75 11.53 -11.10
CA MET A 226 7.42 11.03 -9.76
C MET A 226 8.57 10.18 -9.18
N ALA A 227 9.15 9.27 -9.96
CA ALA A 227 10.30 8.47 -9.54
C ALA A 227 11.50 9.35 -9.15
N LEU A 228 11.80 10.38 -9.94
CA LEU A 228 12.94 11.27 -9.70
C LEU A 228 12.78 12.11 -8.44
N ILE A 229 11.58 12.68 -8.22
CA ILE A 229 11.34 13.67 -7.16
C ILE A 229 10.88 12.98 -5.88
N VAL A 230 9.92 12.08 -6.00
CA VAL A 230 9.20 11.54 -4.83
C VAL A 230 9.94 10.36 -4.22
N ALA A 231 10.68 9.53 -4.99
CA ALA A 231 11.41 8.41 -4.40
C ALA A 231 12.55 8.84 -3.46
N PRO A 232 13.35 9.88 -3.73
CA PRO A 232 14.29 10.41 -2.74
C PRO A 232 13.60 10.97 -1.48
N ILE A 233 12.46 11.65 -1.63
CA ILE A 233 11.66 12.14 -0.50
C ILE A 233 11.17 10.98 0.35
N GLN A 234 10.71 9.90 -0.29
CA GLN A 234 10.30 8.67 0.40
C GLN A 234 11.44 8.05 1.22
N ALA A 235 12.66 8.03 0.68
CA ALA A 235 13.85 7.54 1.39
C ALA A 235 14.13 8.40 2.63
N MET A 236 14.06 9.72 2.52
CA MET A 236 14.26 10.65 3.63
C MET A 236 13.18 10.49 4.73
N ILE A 237 11.91 10.34 4.34
CA ILE A 237 10.83 10.08 5.31
C ILE A 237 11.00 8.69 5.95
N GLY A 238 11.50 7.71 5.20
CA GLY A 238 11.83 6.39 5.70
C GLY A 238 12.92 6.43 6.78
N ASP A 239 13.96 7.23 6.59
CA ASP A 239 14.99 7.46 7.58
C ASP A 239 14.43 8.06 8.87
N MET A 240 13.64 9.13 8.76
CA MET A 240 12.95 9.75 9.90
C MET A 240 12.04 8.76 10.64
N HIS A 241 11.35 7.88 9.91
CA HIS A 241 10.53 6.81 10.49
C HIS A 241 11.41 5.78 11.21
N GLY A 242 12.58 5.44 10.68
CA GLY A 242 13.56 4.57 11.32
C GLY A 242 14.04 5.14 12.66
N LEU A 243 14.37 6.42 12.71
CA LEU A 243 14.77 7.12 13.95
C LEU A 243 13.64 7.14 15.00
N ASN A 244 12.40 7.37 14.57
CA ASN A 244 11.24 7.26 15.45
C ASN A 244 11.05 5.83 15.98
N THR A 245 11.28 4.81 15.14
CA THR A 245 11.21 3.41 15.52
C THR A 245 12.32 3.06 16.54
N LEU A 246 13.53 3.55 16.36
CA LEU A 246 14.61 3.38 17.33
C LEU A 246 14.23 3.90 18.71
N LYS A 247 13.57 5.05 18.77
CA LYS A 247 13.14 5.67 20.03
C LYS A 247 12.04 4.87 20.75
N HIS A 248 11.08 4.31 20.02
CA HIS A 248 9.88 3.71 20.61
C HIS A 248 9.85 2.19 20.57
N GLN A 249 10.60 1.56 19.68
CA GLN A 249 10.66 0.11 19.47
C GLN A 249 12.10 -0.34 19.18
N PRO A 250 13.04 -0.17 20.11
CA PRO A 250 14.47 -0.41 19.86
C PRO A 250 14.77 -1.88 19.48
N ALA A 251 14.06 -2.87 20.04
CA ALA A 251 14.22 -4.28 19.67
C ALA A 251 13.91 -4.53 18.18
N LYS A 252 12.97 -3.76 17.58
CA LYS A 252 12.68 -3.84 16.15
C LYS A 252 13.86 -3.36 15.33
N ILE A 253 14.52 -2.27 15.70
CA ILE A 253 15.72 -1.78 15.00
C ILE A 253 16.85 -2.78 15.10
N ALA A 254 17.10 -3.35 16.29
CA ALA A 254 18.10 -4.41 16.46
C ALA A 254 17.82 -5.62 15.54
N ALA A 255 16.54 -6.01 15.36
CA ALA A 255 16.15 -7.07 14.45
C ALA A 255 16.29 -6.67 12.98
N ILE A 256 15.99 -5.42 12.59
CA ILE A 256 16.21 -4.87 11.25
C ILE A 256 17.69 -4.95 10.87
N GLU A 257 18.57 -4.56 11.80
CA GLU A 257 20.00 -4.54 11.56
C GLU A 257 20.66 -5.93 11.70
N GLY A 258 19.95 -6.91 12.28
CA GLY A 258 20.53 -8.22 12.61
C GLY A 258 21.65 -8.09 13.64
N HIS A 259 21.53 -7.11 14.52
CA HIS A 259 22.54 -6.72 15.50
C HIS A 259 22.27 -7.41 16.84
N TRP A 260 23.20 -8.29 17.25
CA TRP A 260 23.00 -9.19 18.41
C TRP A 260 23.69 -8.71 19.68
N GLU A 261 24.89 -8.16 19.58
CA GLU A 261 25.73 -7.79 20.71
C GLU A 261 26.44 -6.45 20.47
N ASN A 262 26.73 -5.74 21.55
CA ASN A 262 27.52 -4.52 21.55
C ASN A 262 28.88 -4.79 22.20
N PRO A 263 29.98 -5.04 21.41
CA PRO A 263 31.31 -5.09 21.97
C PRO A 263 31.70 -3.75 22.64
N PRO A 264 32.37 -3.80 23.81
CA PRO A 264 32.78 -2.58 24.51
C PRO A 264 33.68 -1.68 23.65
N GLY A 265 33.28 -0.42 23.49
CA GLY A 265 34.07 0.61 22.76
C GLY A 265 33.95 0.54 21.23
N GLU A 266 33.16 -0.37 20.68
CA GLU A 266 32.92 -0.45 19.23
C GLU A 266 31.61 0.21 18.85
N ALA A 267 31.62 1.02 17.78
CA ALA A 267 30.40 1.59 17.20
C ALA A 267 29.65 0.52 16.39
N THR A 268 28.32 0.64 16.32
CA THR A 268 27.48 -0.33 15.61
C THR A 268 27.76 -0.31 14.11
N PRO A 269 28.14 -1.44 13.49
CA PRO A 269 28.30 -1.55 12.04
C PRO A 269 26.93 -1.55 11.35
N LEU A 270 26.90 -1.26 10.06
CA LEU A 270 25.74 -1.54 9.20
C LEU A 270 25.96 -2.88 8.49
N THR A 271 25.11 -3.85 8.77
CA THR A 271 25.14 -5.13 8.08
C THR A 271 24.40 -5.00 6.74
N LEU A 272 25.11 -4.99 5.62
CA LEU A 272 24.51 -4.91 4.29
C LEU A 272 23.85 -6.22 3.87
N PHE A 273 24.53 -7.33 4.14
CA PHE A 273 24.12 -8.69 3.82
C PHE A 273 24.46 -9.61 5.00
N GLY A 274 23.65 -10.63 5.22
CA GLY A 274 23.85 -11.61 6.27
C GLY A 274 22.63 -12.51 6.44
N ILE A 275 22.77 -13.55 7.22
CA ILE A 275 21.67 -14.46 7.58
C ILE A 275 21.56 -14.46 9.11
N PRO A 276 20.66 -13.63 9.68
CA PRO A 276 20.40 -13.68 11.11
C PRO A 276 19.85 -15.05 11.50
N ASP A 277 20.46 -15.67 12.48
CA ASP A 277 20.07 -16.97 13.03
C ASP A 277 19.55 -16.77 14.46
N MET A 278 18.26 -17.08 14.63
CA MET A 278 17.57 -16.89 15.92
C MET A 278 17.99 -17.92 16.97
N ASP A 279 18.46 -19.09 16.56
CA ASP A 279 18.87 -20.18 17.47
C ASP A 279 20.32 -19.98 17.96
N GLU A 280 21.23 -19.61 17.03
CA GLU A 280 22.61 -19.31 17.36
C GLU A 280 22.81 -17.86 17.86
N GLU A 281 21.79 -17.03 17.80
CA GLU A 281 21.80 -15.63 18.25
C GLU A 281 22.97 -14.82 17.65
N ARG A 282 23.18 -15.00 16.33
CA ARG A 282 24.21 -14.28 15.56
C ARG A 282 23.78 -14.11 14.09
N THR A 283 24.41 -13.17 13.38
CA THR A 283 24.24 -13.04 11.93
C THR A 283 25.39 -13.74 11.20
N LYS A 284 25.05 -14.80 10.46
CA LYS A 284 26.01 -15.56 9.66
C LYS A 284 26.37 -14.86 8.37
N TYR A 285 27.58 -15.03 7.88
CA TYR A 285 28.06 -14.48 6.60
C TYR A 285 27.83 -12.95 6.47
N ALA A 286 27.99 -12.24 7.58
CA ALA A 286 27.74 -10.82 7.64
C ALA A 286 28.77 -10.04 6.80
N LEU A 287 28.26 -9.24 5.86
CA LEU A 287 29.02 -8.20 5.17
C LEU A 287 28.69 -6.86 5.84
N GLU A 288 29.63 -6.34 6.60
CA GLU A 288 29.43 -5.18 7.45
C GLU A 288 30.27 -3.99 7.00
N VAL A 289 29.67 -2.79 7.11
CA VAL A 289 30.40 -1.52 6.98
C VAL A 289 30.58 -0.95 8.38
N PRO A 290 31.82 -0.88 8.88
CA PRO A 290 32.09 -0.41 10.23
C PRO A 290 31.54 1.00 10.48
N LYS A 291 30.98 1.24 11.68
CA LYS A 291 30.46 2.54 12.16
C LYS A 291 29.25 3.11 11.37
N LEU A 292 28.90 2.58 10.22
CA LEU A 292 27.85 3.16 9.37
C LEU A 292 26.46 3.04 10.03
N GLY A 293 26.19 1.96 10.77
CA GLY A 293 24.95 1.82 11.54
C GLY A 293 24.82 2.91 12.61
N SER A 294 25.88 3.19 13.34
CA SER A 294 25.92 4.30 14.31
C SER A 294 25.68 5.66 13.64
N ILE A 295 26.32 5.92 12.50
CA ILE A 295 26.16 7.19 11.78
C ILE A 295 24.71 7.40 11.33
N ILE A 296 24.10 6.39 10.74
CA ILE A 296 22.71 6.48 10.23
C ILE A 296 21.71 6.59 11.37
N LEU A 297 21.83 5.75 12.41
CA LEU A 297 20.79 5.63 13.44
C LEU A 297 20.99 6.57 14.63
N THR A 298 22.21 7.04 14.88
CA THR A 298 22.50 7.91 16.05
C THR A 298 23.13 9.24 15.68
N HIS A 299 23.44 9.48 14.40
CA HIS A 299 24.18 10.64 13.89
C HIS A 299 25.51 10.86 14.64
N SER A 300 26.14 9.78 15.11
CA SER A 300 27.39 9.78 15.85
C SER A 300 28.29 8.65 15.38
N LEU A 301 29.62 8.84 15.45
CA LEU A 301 30.62 7.85 15.08
C LEU A 301 30.85 6.77 16.15
N ASP A 302 30.45 7.05 17.40
CA ASP A 302 30.84 6.28 18.58
C ASP A 302 29.66 5.72 19.39
N LYS A 303 28.42 6.16 19.10
CA LYS A 303 27.25 5.68 19.82
C LYS A 303 26.83 4.30 19.32
N GLN A 304 26.48 3.43 20.25
CA GLN A 304 25.93 2.11 19.99
C GLN A 304 24.40 2.17 19.83
N VAL A 305 23.87 1.26 19.02
CA VAL A 305 22.43 1.00 18.90
C VAL A 305 22.10 -0.21 19.79
N PRO A 306 20.92 -0.25 20.45
CA PRO A 306 20.53 -1.41 21.24
C PRO A 306 20.63 -2.73 20.46
N ALA A 307 21.19 -3.75 21.08
CA ALA A 307 21.38 -5.09 20.49
C ALA A 307 20.26 -6.05 20.91
N LEU A 308 19.98 -7.08 20.11
CA LEU A 308 18.89 -8.04 20.39
C LEU A 308 19.05 -8.76 21.73
N LYS A 309 20.28 -9.08 22.14
CA LYS A 309 20.54 -9.78 23.42
C LYS A 309 20.29 -8.92 24.66
N GLU A 310 20.10 -7.61 24.50
CA GLU A 310 19.71 -6.71 25.59
C GLU A 310 18.22 -6.86 25.98
N PHE A 311 17.41 -7.53 25.12
CA PHE A 311 15.99 -7.78 25.35
C PHE A 311 15.74 -9.24 25.74
N PRO A 312 14.70 -9.53 26.56
CA PRO A 312 14.27 -10.89 26.85
C PRO A 312 14.02 -11.69 25.59
N LYS A 313 14.42 -12.97 25.56
CA LYS A 313 14.33 -13.83 24.37
C LYS A 313 12.89 -13.93 23.82
N GLU A 314 11.91 -13.97 24.72
CA GLU A 314 10.47 -14.01 24.40
C GLU A 314 9.92 -12.71 23.81
N ASP A 315 10.64 -11.59 23.93
CA ASP A 315 10.22 -10.29 23.43
C ASP A 315 10.96 -9.88 22.14
N ARG A 316 11.83 -10.74 21.63
CA ARG A 316 12.62 -10.47 20.42
C ARG A 316 11.81 -10.76 19.18
N PRO A 317 11.72 -9.80 18.21
CA PRO A 317 11.18 -10.08 16.89
C PRO A 317 12.03 -11.11 16.12
N ASN A 318 11.42 -11.78 15.15
CA ASN A 318 12.15 -12.67 14.25
C ASN A 318 13.07 -11.86 13.33
N SER A 319 14.36 -11.78 13.70
CA SER A 319 15.35 -10.99 12.99
C SER A 319 15.56 -11.47 11.56
N THR A 320 15.48 -12.78 11.28
CA THR A 320 15.68 -13.31 9.93
C THR A 320 14.67 -12.73 8.94
N ILE A 321 13.39 -12.69 9.31
CA ILE A 321 12.32 -12.15 8.47
C ILE A 321 12.42 -10.62 8.36
N VAL A 322 12.60 -9.94 9.49
CA VAL A 322 12.62 -8.47 9.57
C VAL A 322 13.83 -7.90 8.82
N PHE A 323 15.00 -8.51 8.96
CA PHE A 323 16.23 -8.13 8.29
C PHE A 323 16.08 -8.15 6.76
N TRP A 324 15.58 -9.25 6.20
CA TRP A 324 15.45 -9.40 4.76
C TRP A 324 14.32 -8.58 4.17
N SER A 325 13.18 -8.49 4.86
CA SER A 325 12.06 -7.66 4.38
C SER A 325 12.46 -6.19 4.31
N PHE A 326 13.19 -5.68 5.30
CA PHE A 326 13.69 -4.30 5.28
C PHE A 326 14.64 -4.07 4.09
N ARG A 327 15.58 -4.97 3.85
CA ARG A 327 16.54 -4.84 2.74
C ARG A 327 15.88 -4.92 1.38
N ILE A 328 14.86 -5.75 1.21
CA ILE A 328 14.06 -5.78 -0.03
C ILE A 328 13.36 -4.44 -0.23
N MET A 329 12.74 -3.89 0.79
CA MET A 329 12.07 -2.57 0.72
C MET A 329 13.06 -1.48 0.29
N VAL A 330 14.21 -1.39 0.95
CA VAL A 330 15.25 -0.37 0.66
C VAL A 330 15.83 -0.57 -0.74
N ALA A 331 16.14 -1.80 -1.13
CA ALA A 331 16.65 -2.11 -2.47
C ALA A 331 15.67 -1.67 -3.58
N MET A 332 14.37 -1.92 -3.40
CA MET A 332 13.36 -1.43 -4.34
C MET A 332 13.34 0.10 -4.39
N GLY A 333 13.43 0.78 -3.24
CA GLY A 333 13.52 2.24 -3.18
C GLY A 333 14.73 2.80 -3.93
N LEU A 334 15.91 2.20 -3.75
CA LEU A 334 17.13 2.59 -4.47
C LEU A 334 17.01 2.37 -5.98
N LEU A 335 16.41 1.27 -6.41
CA LEU A 335 16.13 1.01 -7.83
C LEU A 335 15.14 2.02 -8.41
N MET A 336 14.14 2.47 -7.64
CA MET A 336 13.22 3.53 -8.04
C MET A 336 13.95 4.85 -8.27
N ILE A 337 14.84 5.24 -7.36
CA ILE A 337 15.69 6.44 -7.50
C ILE A 337 16.58 6.31 -8.73
N LEU A 338 17.23 5.17 -8.91
CA LEU A 338 18.10 4.90 -10.05
C LEU A 338 17.35 5.06 -11.38
N LEU A 339 16.12 4.51 -11.47
CA LEU A 339 15.29 4.67 -12.68
C LEU A 339 14.96 6.14 -12.93
N GLY A 340 14.65 6.91 -11.89
CA GLY A 340 14.42 8.35 -11.98
C GLY A 340 15.66 9.09 -12.52
N VAL A 341 16.84 8.82 -11.98
CA VAL A 341 18.11 9.45 -12.39
C VAL A 341 18.44 9.09 -13.85
N ILE A 342 18.35 7.82 -14.22
CA ILE A 342 18.60 7.39 -15.62
C ILE A 342 17.62 8.09 -16.57
N SER A 343 16.37 8.32 -16.15
CA SER A 343 15.38 9.03 -16.97
C SER A 343 15.82 10.44 -17.34
N VAL A 344 16.45 11.17 -16.41
CA VAL A 344 16.99 12.52 -16.67
C VAL A 344 18.13 12.48 -17.69
N TRP A 345 19.05 11.56 -17.52
CA TRP A 345 20.15 11.38 -18.45
C TRP A 345 19.65 11.05 -19.86
N LEU A 346 18.65 10.17 -19.99
CA LEU A 346 18.04 9.83 -21.27
C LEU A 346 17.24 10.99 -21.88
N ARG A 347 16.62 11.85 -21.06
CA ARG A 347 15.98 13.09 -21.52
C ARG A 347 17.01 14.03 -22.13
N TYR A 348 18.13 14.25 -21.44
CA TYR A 348 19.22 15.08 -21.93
C TYR A 348 19.78 14.56 -23.28
N LYS A 349 19.84 13.24 -23.45
CA LYS A 349 20.28 12.60 -24.71
C LYS A 349 19.18 12.48 -25.78
N ASN A 350 17.95 12.96 -25.51
CA ASN A 350 16.77 12.79 -26.38
C ASN A 350 16.44 11.32 -26.72
N ARG A 351 16.77 10.37 -25.82
CA ARG A 351 16.60 8.93 -26.01
C ARG A 351 15.53 8.31 -25.09
N LEU A 352 14.80 9.12 -24.32
CA LEU A 352 13.84 8.60 -23.33
C LEU A 352 12.79 7.67 -23.96
N TYR A 353 12.26 8.02 -25.13
CA TYR A 353 11.19 7.26 -25.78
C TYR A 353 11.68 6.24 -26.81
N THR A 354 12.98 6.11 -26.99
CA THR A 354 13.59 5.20 -27.98
C THR A 354 14.49 4.14 -27.36
N SER A 355 14.87 4.29 -26.09
CA SER A 355 15.78 3.37 -25.41
C SER A 355 15.06 2.09 -24.94
N ARG A 356 15.07 1.04 -25.76
CA ARG A 356 14.45 -0.25 -25.42
C ARG A 356 14.96 -0.86 -24.09
N PRO A 357 16.29 -0.85 -23.78
CA PRO A 357 16.76 -1.38 -22.50
C PRO A 357 16.15 -0.66 -21.29
N PHE A 358 16.00 0.66 -21.38
CA PHE A 358 15.37 1.45 -20.34
C PHE A 358 13.87 1.16 -20.22
N HIS A 359 13.16 0.96 -21.32
CA HIS A 359 11.76 0.57 -21.29
C HIS A 359 11.58 -0.82 -20.66
N HIS A 360 12.48 -1.77 -20.91
CA HIS A 360 12.48 -3.06 -20.19
C HIS A 360 12.70 -2.87 -18.69
N PHE A 361 13.66 -2.04 -18.29
CA PHE A 361 13.88 -1.73 -16.87
C PHE A 361 12.64 -1.10 -16.25
N ALA A 362 12.03 -0.10 -16.87
CA ALA A 362 10.80 0.53 -16.39
C ALA A 362 9.61 -0.45 -16.30
N LEU A 363 9.49 -1.38 -17.25
CA LEU A 363 8.47 -2.43 -17.24
C LEU A 363 8.65 -3.38 -16.05
N TRP A 364 9.88 -3.87 -15.80
CA TRP A 364 10.18 -4.75 -14.67
C TRP A 364 10.07 -4.06 -13.32
N MET A 365 10.21 -2.76 -13.28
CA MET A 365 9.98 -1.95 -12.09
C MET A 365 8.48 -1.73 -11.78
N GLY A 366 7.57 -2.17 -12.65
CA GLY A 366 6.12 -2.03 -12.41
C GLY A 366 5.63 -2.50 -11.04
N PRO A 367 5.97 -3.70 -10.58
CA PRO A 367 5.58 -4.19 -9.26
C PRO A 367 6.44 -3.65 -8.11
N ALA A 368 7.52 -2.90 -8.36
CA ALA A 368 8.49 -2.51 -7.34
C ALA A 368 7.87 -1.75 -6.16
N GLY A 369 6.90 -0.86 -6.42
CA GLY A 369 6.18 -0.14 -5.36
C GLY A 369 5.39 -1.07 -4.45
N LEU A 370 4.70 -2.03 -5.02
CA LEU A 370 3.92 -3.03 -4.27
C LEU A 370 4.82 -3.97 -3.47
N ILE A 371 5.93 -4.41 -4.07
CA ILE A 371 6.94 -5.23 -3.39
C ILE A 371 7.52 -4.47 -2.19
N ALA A 372 7.88 -3.19 -2.39
CA ALA A 372 8.40 -2.34 -1.32
C ALA A 372 7.37 -2.14 -0.18
N ILE A 373 6.11 -1.90 -0.51
CA ILE A 373 5.03 -1.75 0.48
C ILE A 373 4.84 -3.04 1.27
N LEU A 374 4.73 -4.19 0.61
CA LEU A 374 4.55 -5.48 1.29
C LEU A 374 5.75 -5.81 2.17
N ALA A 375 6.97 -5.61 1.67
CA ALA A 375 8.18 -5.80 2.46
C ALA A 375 8.24 -4.86 3.67
N GLY A 376 7.84 -3.60 3.50
CA GLY A 376 7.73 -2.62 4.59
C GLY A 376 6.70 -3.03 5.64
N TRP A 377 5.53 -3.54 5.23
CA TRP A 377 4.53 -4.06 6.16
C TRP A 377 5.02 -5.31 6.90
N VAL A 378 5.69 -6.24 6.23
CA VAL A 378 6.34 -7.39 6.89
C VAL A 378 7.36 -6.91 7.93
N THR A 379 8.23 -5.96 7.57
CA THR A 379 9.21 -5.36 8.49
C THR A 379 8.52 -4.77 9.72
N THR A 380 7.46 -4.00 9.51
CA THR A 380 6.73 -3.30 10.57
C THR A 380 5.98 -4.25 11.49
N GLU A 381 5.24 -5.22 10.95
CA GLU A 381 4.32 -6.05 11.71
C GLU A 381 5.02 -7.29 12.31
N VAL A 382 5.96 -7.91 11.61
CA VAL A 382 6.80 -8.97 12.19
C VAL A 382 7.78 -8.36 13.19
N GLY A 383 8.28 -7.16 12.92
CA GLY A 383 9.14 -6.43 13.86
C GLY A 383 8.44 -5.94 15.13
N ARG A 384 7.10 -5.96 15.19
CA ARG A 384 6.34 -5.69 16.41
C ARG A 384 6.14 -6.95 17.26
N GLN A 385 6.24 -8.14 16.67
CA GLN A 385 6.02 -9.38 17.41
C GLN A 385 7.00 -9.52 18.60
N PRO A 386 6.55 -10.13 19.72
CA PRO A 386 5.34 -10.92 19.88
C PRO A 386 4.07 -10.12 20.23
N TRP A 387 4.09 -8.80 20.10
CA TRP A 387 2.99 -7.93 20.50
C TRP A 387 1.99 -7.68 19.37
N VAL A 388 0.68 -7.70 19.65
CA VAL A 388 -0.35 -7.16 18.77
C VAL A 388 -0.64 -5.69 19.10
N VAL A 389 -0.63 -5.33 20.39
CA VAL A 389 -0.53 -3.94 20.87
C VAL A 389 0.76 -3.85 21.69
N TYR A 390 1.70 -3.04 21.24
CA TYR A 390 3.07 -3.03 21.76
C TYR A 390 3.12 -2.77 23.27
N GLY A 391 3.72 -3.71 24.02
CA GLY A 391 3.86 -3.67 25.46
C GLY A 391 2.58 -3.95 26.26
N LEU A 392 1.42 -4.14 25.62
CA LEU A 392 0.12 -4.28 26.30
C LEU A 392 -0.52 -5.65 26.08
N GLN A 393 -0.57 -6.13 24.84
CA GLN A 393 -1.22 -7.40 24.51
C GLN A 393 -0.33 -8.22 23.58
N ARG A 394 -0.06 -9.47 23.97
CA ARG A 394 0.67 -10.41 23.10
C ARG A 394 -0.27 -10.97 22.03
N THR A 395 0.31 -11.26 20.87
CA THR A 395 -0.45 -11.82 19.74
C THR A 395 -1.13 -13.15 20.07
N ARG A 396 -0.53 -13.95 20.95
CA ARG A 396 -1.12 -15.22 21.41
C ARG A 396 -2.41 -15.03 22.19
N ASP A 397 -2.52 -13.93 22.94
CA ASP A 397 -3.69 -13.61 23.78
C ASP A 397 -4.81 -12.93 22.98
N ALA A 398 -4.53 -12.58 21.74
CA ALA A 398 -5.44 -11.85 20.86
C ALA A 398 -6.29 -12.76 19.96
N VAL A 399 -5.89 -14.04 19.79
CA VAL A 399 -6.52 -14.98 18.88
C VAL A 399 -7.84 -15.52 19.42
N SER A 400 -8.76 -15.85 18.53
CA SER A 400 -10.02 -16.55 18.88
C SER A 400 -9.79 -18.03 19.17
N GLY A 401 -10.66 -18.64 19.99
CA GLY A 401 -10.58 -20.05 20.42
C GLY A 401 -11.06 -21.06 19.37
N HIS A 402 -10.67 -20.92 18.10
CA HIS A 402 -11.05 -21.87 17.04
C HIS A 402 -10.16 -23.13 17.06
N GLY A 403 -10.71 -24.26 16.60
CA GLY A 403 -9.95 -25.51 16.44
C GLY A 403 -9.12 -25.55 15.17
N ASP A 404 -8.07 -26.39 15.16
CA ASP A 404 -7.11 -26.51 14.05
C ASP A 404 -7.77 -26.89 12.71
N LEU A 405 -8.77 -27.79 12.74
CA LEU A 405 -9.51 -28.18 11.54
C LEU A 405 -10.31 -27.02 10.97
N GLN A 406 -11.00 -26.27 11.81
CA GLN A 406 -11.81 -25.12 11.41
C GLN A 406 -10.94 -24.04 10.74
N MET A 407 -9.80 -23.73 11.36
CA MET A 407 -8.85 -22.76 10.80
C MET A 407 -8.21 -23.24 9.51
N SER A 408 -7.90 -24.53 9.39
CA SER A 408 -7.37 -25.12 8.14
C SER A 408 -8.36 -25.01 6.99
N LEU A 409 -9.63 -25.35 7.23
CA LEU A 409 -10.68 -25.26 6.20
C LEU A 409 -10.95 -23.80 5.80
N SER A 410 -10.97 -22.91 6.79
CA SER A 410 -11.10 -21.46 6.55
C SER A 410 -9.97 -20.95 5.66
N LEU A 411 -8.71 -21.25 5.98
CA LEU A 411 -7.55 -20.82 5.18
C LEU A 411 -7.63 -21.32 3.73
N ILE A 412 -7.98 -22.60 3.53
CA ILE A 412 -8.13 -23.16 2.18
C ILE A 412 -9.23 -22.42 1.42
N ALA A 413 -10.40 -22.20 2.06
CA ALA A 413 -11.52 -21.47 1.45
C ALA A 413 -11.09 -20.06 1.03
N PHE A 414 -10.36 -19.33 1.89
CA PHE A 414 -9.82 -18.00 1.57
C PHE A 414 -8.89 -18.05 0.36
N ILE A 415 -7.93 -18.96 0.32
CA ILE A 415 -6.99 -19.08 -0.80
C ILE A 415 -7.75 -19.34 -2.11
N VAL A 416 -8.72 -20.26 -2.12
CA VAL A 416 -9.49 -20.61 -3.32
C VAL A 416 -10.35 -19.41 -3.77
N VAL A 417 -11.10 -18.79 -2.87
CA VAL A 417 -11.99 -17.68 -3.19
C VAL A 417 -11.18 -16.45 -3.66
N TYR A 418 -10.11 -16.11 -2.96
CA TYR A 418 -9.27 -14.95 -3.33
C TYR A 418 -8.60 -15.16 -4.68
N THR A 419 -8.01 -16.34 -4.93
CA THR A 419 -7.38 -16.63 -6.21
C THR A 419 -8.40 -16.59 -7.36
N SER A 420 -9.61 -17.09 -7.15
CA SER A 420 -10.66 -17.09 -8.16
C SER A 420 -11.20 -15.68 -8.44
N VAL A 421 -11.66 -14.96 -7.40
CA VAL A 421 -12.32 -13.66 -7.55
C VAL A 421 -11.33 -12.60 -8.03
N PHE A 422 -10.20 -12.47 -7.33
CA PHE A 422 -9.21 -11.45 -7.68
C PHE A 422 -8.41 -11.81 -8.92
N GLY A 423 -8.23 -13.09 -9.22
CA GLY A 423 -7.64 -13.55 -10.48
C GLY A 423 -8.42 -13.09 -11.70
N VAL A 424 -9.76 -13.14 -11.65
CA VAL A 424 -10.63 -12.59 -12.71
C VAL A 424 -10.46 -11.08 -12.82
N GLY A 425 -10.50 -10.34 -11.70
CA GLY A 425 -10.31 -8.90 -11.66
C GLY A 425 -8.96 -8.47 -12.23
N TYR A 426 -7.88 -9.13 -11.83
CA TYR A 426 -6.54 -8.89 -12.37
C TYR A 426 -6.45 -9.17 -13.86
N SER A 427 -7.01 -10.28 -14.32
CA SER A 427 -7.02 -10.65 -15.74
C SER A 427 -7.74 -9.59 -16.57
N TYR A 428 -8.86 -9.06 -16.06
CA TYR A 428 -9.60 -7.99 -16.71
C TYR A 428 -8.80 -6.68 -16.74
N MET A 429 -8.17 -6.31 -15.62
CA MET A 429 -7.33 -5.11 -15.53
C MET A 429 -6.14 -5.18 -16.51
N VAL A 430 -5.47 -6.34 -16.61
CA VAL A 430 -4.39 -6.56 -17.60
C VAL A 430 -4.89 -6.43 -19.03
N ARG A 431 -6.10 -6.90 -19.35
CA ARG A 431 -6.71 -6.69 -20.67
C ARG A 431 -6.95 -5.22 -20.98
N LEU A 432 -7.44 -4.44 -20.01
CA LEU A 432 -7.62 -3.00 -20.16
C LEU A 432 -6.27 -2.30 -20.42
N ILE A 433 -5.25 -2.61 -19.63
CA ILE A 433 -3.89 -2.05 -19.79
C ILE A 433 -3.35 -2.36 -21.19
N LYS A 434 -3.47 -3.60 -21.66
CA LYS A 434 -3.02 -4.01 -23.00
C LYS A 434 -3.75 -3.28 -24.14
N LYS A 435 -5.00 -2.88 -23.92
CA LYS A 435 -5.75 -2.10 -24.92
C LYS A 435 -5.21 -0.68 -25.05
N GLY A 436 -4.75 -0.08 -23.96
CA GLY A 436 -4.18 1.28 -23.92
C GLY A 436 -5.22 2.41 -24.03
N PRO A 437 -4.75 3.66 -23.91
CA PRO A 437 -5.59 4.84 -24.12
C PRO A 437 -6.07 4.90 -25.58
N GLN A 438 -7.39 5.10 -25.76
CA GLN A 438 -8.00 5.20 -27.07
C GLN A 438 -8.04 6.66 -27.54
N PRO A 439 -7.93 6.93 -28.85
CA PRO A 439 -8.23 8.25 -29.43
C PRO A 439 -9.67 8.67 -29.09
N LEU A 440 -9.90 9.98 -28.98
CA LEU A 440 -11.24 10.48 -28.61
C LEU A 440 -12.28 10.24 -29.71
N ASP A 441 -11.86 10.17 -30.96
CA ASP A 441 -12.73 9.93 -32.10
C ASP A 441 -13.35 8.53 -32.08
N ASP A 442 -12.72 7.57 -31.39
CA ASP A 442 -13.23 6.21 -31.19
C ASP A 442 -14.12 6.09 -29.92
N MET A 443 -14.29 7.15 -29.15
CA MET A 443 -15.20 7.13 -28.00
C MET A 443 -16.63 7.32 -28.50
N PRO A 444 -17.59 6.48 -28.04
CA PRO A 444 -19.00 6.67 -28.40
C PRO A 444 -19.40 8.10 -28.12
N SER A 445 -19.82 8.82 -29.16
CA SER A 445 -20.41 10.15 -29.01
C SER A 445 -21.71 9.94 -28.23
N SER A 446 -21.82 10.51 -27.05
CA SER A 446 -23.04 10.47 -26.24
C SER A 446 -24.09 11.42 -26.81
N THR A 447 -24.35 11.35 -28.11
CA THR A 447 -25.41 12.10 -28.79
C THR A 447 -26.81 11.54 -28.49
N ASP A 448 -26.90 10.31 -27.98
CA ASP A 448 -28.14 9.79 -27.44
C ASP A 448 -28.25 10.12 -25.95
N GLY A 449 -29.02 11.17 -25.64
CA GLY A 449 -29.28 11.67 -24.29
C GLY A 449 -30.04 10.72 -23.36
N ARG A 450 -29.86 9.40 -23.54
CA ARG A 450 -30.43 8.35 -22.67
C ARG A 450 -29.46 8.00 -21.57
N PRO A 451 -29.88 8.06 -20.30
CA PRO A 451 -29.04 7.61 -19.21
C PRO A 451 -28.76 6.11 -19.36
N ALA A 452 -27.49 5.71 -19.38
CA ALA A 452 -27.09 4.31 -19.23
C ALA A 452 -27.47 3.84 -17.83
N ARG A 453 -28.72 3.45 -17.62
CA ARG A 453 -29.13 2.71 -16.42
C ARG A 453 -28.80 1.24 -16.63
N PRO A 454 -28.40 0.48 -15.58
CA PRO A 454 -28.15 -0.95 -15.69
C PRO A 454 -29.37 -1.73 -16.24
N LEU A 455 -30.59 -1.19 -16.15
CA LEU A 455 -31.84 -1.76 -16.66
C LEU A 455 -32.25 -1.21 -18.04
N SER A 456 -31.53 -0.28 -18.66
CA SER A 456 -31.91 0.24 -20.00
C SER A 456 -31.58 -0.75 -21.13
N ALA A 457 -30.66 -1.69 -20.90
CA ALA A 457 -30.41 -2.80 -21.84
C ALA A 457 -31.61 -3.75 -21.97
N ALA A 458 -32.47 -3.85 -20.97
CA ALA A 458 -33.72 -4.61 -21.04
C ALA A 458 -34.83 -3.87 -21.81
N GLY A 459 -34.79 -2.53 -21.85
CA GLY A 459 -35.75 -1.70 -22.63
C GLY A 459 -35.46 -1.71 -24.13
N GLU A 460 -34.18 -1.70 -24.53
CA GLU A 460 -33.79 -1.72 -25.94
C GLU A 460 -34.15 -3.03 -26.64
N SER A 461 -34.22 -4.15 -25.91
CA SER A 461 -34.65 -5.45 -26.48
C SER A 461 -36.15 -5.54 -26.72
N LEU A 462 -36.97 -4.70 -26.10
CA LEU A 462 -38.44 -4.66 -26.28
C LEU A 462 -38.86 -3.75 -27.44
N ASP A 463 -38.18 -2.60 -27.63
CA ASP A 463 -38.44 -1.69 -28.75
C ASP A 463 -38.01 -2.28 -30.12
N SER A 464 -37.00 -3.15 -30.15
CA SER A 464 -36.56 -3.80 -31.40
C SER A 464 -37.49 -4.94 -31.89
N THR A 465 -38.45 -5.37 -31.07
CA THR A 465 -39.42 -6.39 -31.41
C THR A 465 -40.75 -5.82 -31.93
N GLU A 466 -41.06 -4.53 -31.67
CA GLU A 466 -42.29 -3.86 -32.19
C GLU A 466 -42.10 -3.28 -33.62
N GLU A 467 -40.86 -3.06 -34.08
CA GLU A 467 -40.59 -2.55 -35.44
C GLU A 467 -40.54 -3.68 -36.52
N LYS A 468 -40.74 -4.92 -36.15
CA LYS A 468 -40.73 -6.07 -37.06
C LYS A 468 -42.02 -6.88 -37.06
N ALA A 469 -43.10 -6.40 -36.53
CA ALA A 469 -44.44 -6.89 -36.64
C ALA A 469 -45.30 -5.88 -37.41
#